data_7d03f1512a4adca8c701991eae35d91f
#
_entry.id   7d03f1512a4adca8c701991eae35d91f
#
_cell.length_a   1.000
_cell.length_b   1.000
_cell.length_c   1.000
_cell.angle_alpha   90.00
_cell.angle_beta   90.00
_cell.angle_gamma   90.00
#
_symmetry.space_group_name_H-M   'P 1'
#
loop_
_entity.id
_entity.type
_entity.pdbx_description
1 polymer ?
#
loop_
_entity_poly.entity_id
_entity_poly.type
_entity_poly.pdbx_seq_one_letter_code
_entity_poly.pdbx_strand_id
1 'polypeptide(L)'
;MATSLRCGIIRVDWKNRMAKLAIMIGKPYRGKGYGKEAMELLCDFCFREMNLHKLRVSVFAFNEAAVRCYLSCGFREEGRLEKELWRDGAYRDVLILSRFADA
;
A
#
# COMPACT_ATOMS: atom_id res chain seq x y z
N MET A 1 17.08 17.09 4.21
CA MET A 1 15.92 16.98 4.30
C MET A 1 15.33 15.76 3.79
N ALA A 2 14.36 15.41 4.25
CA ALA A 2 13.84 14.15 4.02
C ALA A 2 13.27 14.01 2.64
N THR A 3 13.40 12.85 2.13
CA THR A 3 12.74 12.49 0.91
C THR A 3 11.27 12.49 1.10
N SER A 4 10.59 12.98 0.15
CA SER A 4 9.19 13.22 0.31
C SER A 4 8.30 12.22 -0.37
N LEU A 5 8.81 11.44 -1.30
CA LEU A 5 7.99 10.45 -2.00
C LEU A 5 8.81 9.19 -2.24
N ARG A 6 8.35 8.10 -1.67
CA ARG A 6 8.98 6.80 -1.85
C ARG A 6 7.92 5.74 -2.04
N CYS A 7 8.15 4.84 -2.97
CA CYS A 7 7.34 3.64 -3.09
C CYS A 7 8.27 2.51 -3.49
N GLY A 8 7.91 1.31 -3.10
CA GLY A 8 8.76 0.20 -3.44
C GLY A 8 8.18 -1.14 -3.04
N ILE A 9 8.89 -2.16 -3.43
CA ILE A 9 8.54 -3.54 -3.14
C ILE A 9 9.30 -3.95 -1.89
N ILE A 10 8.58 -4.37 -0.86
CA ILE A 10 9.19 -4.83 0.37
C ILE A 10 9.63 -6.28 0.23
N ARG A 11 8.80 -7.10 -0.40
CA ARG A 11 9.01 -8.52 -0.45
C ARG A 11 8.30 -9.11 -1.66
N VAL A 12 8.96 -10.06 -2.33
CA VAL A 12 8.36 -10.76 -3.47
C VAL A 12 8.32 -12.24 -3.17
N ASP A 13 7.16 -12.85 -3.41
CA ASP A 13 6.99 -14.29 -3.35
C ASP A 13 6.81 -14.77 -4.78
N TRP A 14 7.91 -15.22 -5.38
CA TRP A 14 7.89 -15.60 -6.80
C TRP A 14 7.06 -16.84 -7.07
N LYS A 15 7.02 -17.75 -6.11
CA LYS A 15 6.25 -18.98 -6.30
C LYS A 15 4.76 -18.68 -6.39
N ASN A 16 4.26 -17.81 -5.53
CA ASN A 16 2.86 -17.47 -5.50
C ASN A 16 2.54 -16.23 -6.33
N ARG A 17 3.55 -15.62 -6.95
CA ARG A 17 3.42 -14.45 -7.81
C ARG A 17 2.72 -13.30 -7.13
N MET A 18 3.19 -12.99 -5.92
CA MET A 18 2.64 -11.87 -5.15
C MET A 18 3.76 -11.06 -4.52
N ALA A 19 3.46 -9.82 -4.18
CA ALA A 19 4.43 -8.95 -3.54
C ALA A 19 3.76 -8.08 -2.50
N LYS A 20 4.55 -7.70 -1.50
CA LYS A 20 4.14 -6.72 -0.50
C LYS A 20 4.77 -5.39 -0.87
N LEU A 21 3.94 -4.35 -0.94
CA LEU A 21 4.38 -3.02 -1.36
C LEU A 21 4.25 -2.04 -0.20
N ALA A 22 4.97 -0.92 -0.32
CA ALA A 22 4.85 0.19 0.61
C ALA A 22 5.01 1.49 -0.14
N ILE A 23 4.37 2.54 0.39
CA ILE A 23 4.55 3.87 -0.13
C ILE A 23 4.61 4.84 1.05
N MET A 24 5.50 5.81 0.96
CA MET A 24 5.65 6.86 1.95
C MET A 24 5.66 8.21 1.24
N ILE A 25 4.85 9.14 1.73
CA ILE A 25 4.76 10.46 1.12
C ILE A 25 5.01 11.52 2.18
N GLY A 26 6.02 12.36 1.94
CA GLY A 26 6.32 13.46 2.83
C GLY A 26 5.33 14.60 2.66
N LYS A 27 5.34 15.52 3.64
CA LYS A 27 4.38 16.63 3.66
C LYS A 27 4.28 17.43 2.37
N PRO A 28 5.38 17.80 1.70
CA PRO A 28 5.25 18.63 0.50
C PRO A 28 4.42 18.01 -0.61
N TYR A 29 4.28 16.69 -0.60
CA TYR A 29 3.58 15.99 -1.69
C TYR A 29 2.22 15.44 -1.27
N ARG A 30 1.85 15.58 0.01
CA ARG A 30 0.57 15.07 0.47
C ARG A 30 -0.58 15.84 -0.14
N GLY A 31 -1.63 15.11 -0.50
CA GLY A 31 -2.83 15.73 -1.01
C GLY A 31 -2.75 16.20 -2.45
N LYS A 32 -1.66 15.90 -3.14
CA LYS A 32 -1.47 16.34 -4.51
C LYS A 32 -1.57 15.21 -5.54
N GLY A 33 -2.01 14.04 -5.12
CA GLY A 33 -2.17 12.93 -6.04
C GLY A 33 -0.91 12.17 -6.37
N TYR A 34 0.22 12.58 -5.86
CA TYR A 34 1.48 11.90 -6.17
C TYR A 34 1.52 10.47 -5.64
N GLY A 35 0.91 10.24 -4.48
CA GLY A 35 0.88 8.90 -3.91
C GLY A 35 0.12 7.92 -4.77
N LYS A 36 -1.03 8.34 -5.27
CA LYS A 36 -1.84 7.52 -6.14
C LYS A 36 -1.11 7.23 -7.45
N GLU A 37 -0.52 8.26 -8.04
CA GLU A 37 0.20 8.12 -9.29
C GLU A 37 1.38 7.16 -9.14
N ALA A 38 2.17 7.34 -8.08
CA ALA A 38 3.32 6.48 -7.84
C ALA A 38 2.90 5.03 -7.60
N MET A 39 1.82 4.83 -6.84
CA MET A 39 1.33 3.49 -6.56
C MET A 39 0.81 2.82 -7.83
N GLU A 40 0.12 3.56 -8.69
CA GLU A 40 -0.38 2.99 -9.93
C GLU A 40 0.74 2.60 -10.87
N LEU A 41 1.80 3.42 -10.94
CA LEU A 41 2.96 3.08 -11.75
C LEU A 41 3.66 1.82 -11.22
N LEU A 42 3.80 1.73 -9.90
CA LEU A 42 4.42 0.57 -9.29
C LEU A 42 3.59 -0.70 -9.51
N CYS A 43 2.28 -0.61 -9.36
CA CYS A 43 1.40 -1.75 -9.60
C CYS A 43 1.48 -2.21 -11.04
N ASP A 44 1.49 -1.26 -11.97
CA ASP A 44 1.59 -1.57 -13.39
C ASP A 44 2.88 -2.31 -13.69
N PHE A 45 3.98 -1.83 -13.13
CA PHE A 45 5.28 -2.49 -13.29
C PHE A 45 5.23 -3.92 -12.74
N CYS A 46 4.68 -4.10 -11.55
CA CYS A 46 4.60 -5.43 -10.93
C CYS A 46 3.77 -6.40 -11.76
N PHE A 47 2.64 -5.94 -12.28
CA PHE A 47 1.77 -6.82 -13.05
C PHE A 47 2.33 -7.11 -14.44
N ARG A 48 2.86 -6.10 -15.12
CA ARG A 48 3.30 -6.25 -16.50
C ARG A 48 4.71 -6.78 -16.64
N GLU A 49 5.63 -6.25 -15.82
CA GLU A 49 7.05 -6.60 -15.99
C GLU A 49 7.48 -7.75 -15.09
N MET A 50 6.91 -7.85 -13.90
CA MET A 50 7.29 -8.90 -12.96
C MET A 50 6.36 -10.10 -12.99
N ASN A 51 5.32 -10.05 -13.78
CA ASN A 51 4.37 -11.16 -13.92
C ASN A 51 3.74 -11.55 -12.59
N LEU A 52 3.49 -10.58 -11.71
CA LEU A 52 2.82 -10.83 -10.45
C LEU A 52 1.31 -10.77 -10.65
N HIS A 53 0.55 -11.48 -9.80
CA HIS A 53 -0.89 -11.46 -9.91
C HIS A 53 -1.58 -10.84 -8.70
N LYS A 54 -0.87 -10.66 -7.60
CA LYS A 54 -1.46 -10.11 -6.38
C LYS A 54 -0.47 -9.19 -5.69
N LEU A 55 -0.93 -8.01 -5.31
CA LEU A 55 -0.14 -7.04 -4.56
C LEU A 55 -0.85 -6.76 -3.25
N ARG A 56 -0.08 -6.65 -2.18
CA ARG A 56 -0.61 -6.43 -0.84
C ARG A 56 0.05 -5.23 -0.19
N VAL A 57 -0.73 -4.44 0.55
CA VAL A 57 -0.21 -3.37 1.39
C VAL A 57 -0.81 -3.50 2.77
N SER A 58 -0.05 -3.06 3.78
CA SER A 58 -0.54 -2.95 5.15
C SER A 58 -0.67 -1.46 5.46
N VAL A 59 -1.76 -1.08 6.10
CA VAL A 59 -1.99 0.33 6.42
C VAL A 59 -2.65 0.43 7.79
N PHE A 60 -2.25 1.46 8.54
CA PHE A 60 -2.87 1.71 9.84
C PHE A 60 -4.33 2.12 9.63
N ALA A 61 -5.24 1.48 10.34
CA ALA A 61 -6.67 1.74 10.13
C ALA A 61 -7.05 3.19 10.37
N PHE A 62 -6.34 3.87 11.28
CA PHE A 62 -6.61 5.27 11.58
C PHE A 62 -6.06 6.23 10.54
N ASN A 63 -5.26 5.76 9.62
CA ASN A 63 -4.71 6.61 8.56
C ASN A 63 -5.68 6.63 7.39
N GLU A 64 -6.76 7.39 7.54
CA GLU A 64 -7.84 7.40 6.56
C GLU A 64 -7.40 7.86 5.18
N ALA A 65 -6.47 8.80 5.13
CA ALA A 65 -5.98 9.29 3.84
C ALA A 65 -5.28 8.20 3.06
N ALA A 66 -4.44 7.39 3.74
CA ALA A 66 -3.75 6.29 3.09
C ALA A 66 -4.73 5.22 2.64
N VAL A 67 -5.70 4.89 3.50
CA VAL A 67 -6.71 3.91 3.15
C VAL A 67 -7.46 4.34 1.89
N ARG A 68 -7.90 5.59 1.84
CA ARG A 68 -8.61 6.11 0.66
C ARG A 68 -7.74 6.06 -0.58
N CYS A 69 -6.45 6.38 -0.43
CA CYS A 69 -5.52 6.34 -1.56
C CYS A 69 -5.42 4.93 -2.14
N TYR A 70 -5.21 3.94 -1.28
CA TYR A 70 -5.11 2.56 -1.76
C TYR A 70 -6.41 2.08 -2.38
N LEU A 71 -7.55 2.40 -1.76
CA LEU A 71 -8.84 2.00 -2.34
C LEU A 71 -9.04 2.63 -3.72
N SER A 72 -8.61 3.88 -3.88
CA SER A 72 -8.74 4.55 -5.18
C SER A 72 -7.80 3.96 -6.23
N CYS A 73 -6.78 3.22 -5.81
CA CYS A 73 -5.87 2.54 -6.72
C CYS A 73 -6.30 1.10 -7.03
N GLY A 74 -7.51 0.73 -6.61
CA GLY A 74 -8.03 -0.60 -6.91
C GLY A 74 -7.74 -1.66 -5.87
N PHE A 75 -7.13 -1.28 -4.75
CA PHE A 75 -6.96 -2.20 -3.64
C PHE A 75 -8.28 -2.35 -2.91
N ARG A 76 -8.47 -3.49 -2.27
CA ARG A 76 -9.65 -3.73 -1.44
C ARG A 76 -9.24 -4.39 -0.14
N GLU A 77 -10.04 -4.23 0.89
CA GLU A 77 -9.73 -4.80 2.19
C GLU A 77 -9.83 -6.32 2.13
N GLU A 78 -8.77 -6.99 2.57
CA GLU A 78 -8.72 -8.43 2.61
C GLU A 78 -8.74 -8.93 4.04
N GLY A 79 -8.23 -8.15 4.98
CA GLY A 79 -8.22 -8.56 6.36
C GLY A 79 -7.92 -7.40 7.30
N ARG A 80 -8.07 -7.66 8.58
CA ARG A 80 -7.83 -6.66 9.63
C ARG A 80 -7.10 -7.35 10.77
N LEU A 81 -5.99 -6.74 11.19
CA LEU A 81 -5.23 -7.21 12.35
C LEU A 81 -5.65 -6.34 13.53
N GLU A 82 -6.44 -6.91 14.42
CA GLU A 82 -6.99 -6.15 15.52
C GLU A 82 -5.94 -5.92 16.60
N LYS A 83 -5.88 -4.67 17.10
CA LYS A 83 -5.00 -4.28 18.19
C LYS A 83 -3.55 -4.68 17.94
N GLU A 84 -3.12 -4.48 16.70
CA GLU A 84 -1.78 -4.88 16.27
C GLU A 84 -0.71 -3.87 16.65
N LEU A 85 -1.08 -2.59 16.76
CA LEU A 85 -0.14 -1.50 16.93
C LEU A 85 -0.48 -0.70 18.18
N TRP A 86 0.52 -0.47 19.04
CA TRP A 86 0.36 0.43 20.19
C TRP A 86 0.83 1.82 19.76
N ARG A 87 -0.08 2.80 19.79
CA ARG A 87 0.27 4.16 19.44
C ARG A 87 -0.63 5.16 20.13
N ASP A 88 -0.03 6.22 20.68
CA ASP A 88 -0.76 7.31 21.31
C ASP A 88 -1.69 6.82 22.41
N GLY A 89 -1.21 5.88 23.23
CA GLY A 89 -1.93 5.40 24.38
C GLY A 89 -3.05 4.42 24.09
N ALA A 90 -3.11 3.88 22.88
CA ALA A 90 -4.17 2.94 22.53
C ALA A 90 -3.67 1.91 21.54
N TYR A 91 -4.31 0.76 21.53
CA TYR A 91 -4.08 -0.23 20.50
C TYR A 91 -4.86 0.15 19.25
N ARG A 92 -4.22 -0.02 18.09
CA ARG A 92 -4.79 0.35 16.80
C ARG A 92 -4.76 -0.85 15.86
N ASP A 93 -5.73 -0.87 14.96
CA ASP A 93 -5.81 -1.95 13.98
C ASP A 93 -4.95 -1.65 12.76
N VAL A 94 -4.55 -2.73 12.08
CA VAL A 94 -3.86 -2.65 10.81
C VAL A 94 -4.73 -3.33 9.76
N LEU A 95 -4.95 -2.66 8.65
CA LEU A 95 -5.73 -3.23 7.55
C LEU A 95 -4.79 -3.86 6.54
N ILE A 96 -5.21 -4.98 6.00
CA ILE A 96 -4.51 -5.65 4.90
C ILE A 96 -5.35 -5.42 3.66
N LEU A 97 -4.77 -4.74 2.68
CA LEU A 97 -5.45 -4.44 1.42
C LEU A 97 -4.72 -5.14 0.29
N SER A 98 -5.46 -5.61 -0.70
CA SER A 98 -4.87 -6.33 -1.81
C SER A 98 -5.48 -5.91 -3.13
N ARG A 99 -4.68 -6.01 -4.19
CA ARG A 99 -5.11 -5.75 -5.56
C ARG A 99 -4.65 -6.89 -6.44
N PHE A 100 -5.52 -7.33 -7.36
CA PHE A 100 -5.21 -8.42 -8.28
C PHE A 100 -5.02 -7.88 -9.69
N ALA A 101 -4.19 -8.57 -10.47
CA ALA A 101 -3.88 -8.14 -11.83
C ALA A 101 -5.10 -8.14 -12.75
N ASP A 102 -6.02 -9.05 -12.49
CA ASP A 102 -7.19 -9.25 -13.33
C ASP A 102 -8.47 -8.64 -12.76
N ALA A 103 -8.32 -7.79 -11.79
CA ALA A 103 -9.48 -7.16 -11.13
C ALA A 103 -9.66 -5.72 -11.57
#